data_3cb812b6780664a15f4995e3582714a7
#
_entry.id   3cb812b6780664a15f4995e3582714a7
#
_cell.length_a   1.000
_cell.length_b   1.000
_cell.length_c   1.000
_cell.angle_alpha   90.00
_cell.angle_beta   90.00
_cell.angle_gamma   90.00
#
_symmetry.space_group_name_H-M   'P 1'
#
loop_
_entity.id
_entity.type
_entity.pdbx_description
1 polymer ?
#
loop_
_entity_poly.entity_id
_entity_poly.type
_entity_poly.pdbx_seq_one_letter_code
_entity_poly.pdbx_strand_id
1 'polypeptide(L)'
;MNKKMRALAAGIALTLSLGLLAGCGGEKKAADNSKKVVNVGIVQLVEHDALDAANKGFVAGMAAKGFKENENVKYDRQNAQADQSNLQNIAQRFVSNKVDLICAIATPTAQTM
;
A
#
# COMPACT_ATOMS: atom_id res chain seq x y z
N MET A 1 22.34 -38.41 -60.84
CA MET A 1 22.50 -37.37 -59.79
C MET A 1 21.17 -36.76 -59.56
N ASN A 2 20.67 -36.95 -58.36
CA ASN A 2 19.25 -36.75 -58.00
C ASN A 2 18.90 -35.26 -57.78
N LYS A 3 18.00 -34.80 -58.66
CA LYS A 3 17.40 -33.44 -58.57
C LYS A 3 16.61 -33.15 -57.24
N LYS A 4 16.60 -34.09 -56.29
CA LYS A 4 15.87 -34.00 -55.06
C LYS A 4 16.64 -33.37 -53.87
N MET A 5 17.92 -33.09 -54.03
CA MET A 5 18.77 -32.53 -52.97
C MET A 5 19.03 -31.04 -53.09
N ARG A 6 18.41 -30.34 -54.05
CA ARG A 6 18.60 -28.90 -54.25
C ARG A 6 17.48 -28.03 -53.62
N ALA A 7 16.46 -28.65 -53.06
CA ALA A 7 15.30 -27.93 -52.48
C ALA A 7 15.37 -27.70 -50.96
N LEU A 8 16.41 -28.22 -50.29
CA LEU A 8 16.54 -28.14 -48.82
C LEU A 8 17.50 -27.06 -48.31
N ALA A 9 18.19 -26.35 -49.24
CA ALA A 9 19.15 -25.31 -48.82
C ALA A 9 18.61 -23.88 -48.87
N ALA A 10 17.36 -23.67 -49.30
CA ALA A 10 16.76 -22.33 -49.43
C ALA A 10 15.78 -21.93 -48.30
N GLY A 11 15.59 -22.82 -47.33
CA GLY A 11 14.58 -22.62 -46.29
C GLY A 11 15.08 -22.11 -44.92
N ILE A 12 16.38 -21.90 -44.75
CA ILE A 12 16.95 -21.63 -43.40
C ILE A 12 17.39 -20.17 -43.21
N ALA A 13 17.32 -19.33 -44.22
CA ALA A 13 17.83 -17.95 -44.14
C ALA A 13 16.78 -16.86 -43.84
N LEU A 14 15.53 -17.20 -43.51
CA LEU A 14 14.47 -16.19 -43.34
C LEU A 14 13.81 -16.16 -41.98
N THR A 15 14.41 -16.75 -40.94
CA THR A 15 13.82 -16.75 -39.58
C THR A 15 14.67 -16.07 -38.54
N LEU A 16 15.66 -15.27 -38.90
CA LEU A 16 16.54 -14.61 -37.91
C LEU A 16 16.38 -13.08 -37.77
N SER A 17 15.31 -12.49 -38.26
CA SER A 17 15.16 -11.03 -38.17
C SER A 17 13.89 -10.51 -37.45
N LEU A 18 13.23 -11.32 -36.63
CA LEU A 18 12.06 -10.87 -35.86
C LEU A 18 12.21 -11.05 -34.34
N GLY A 19 13.42 -10.97 -33.82
CA GLY A 19 13.70 -11.24 -32.39
C GLY A 19 14.27 -10.10 -31.59
N LEU A 20 14.08 -8.80 -31.92
CA LEU A 20 14.73 -7.70 -31.23
C LEU A 20 13.80 -6.53 -30.91
N LEU A 21 12.54 -6.79 -30.57
CA LEU A 21 11.61 -5.76 -30.10
C LEU A 21 10.77 -6.23 -28.90
N ALA A 22 11.38 -6.97 -27.98
CA ALA A 22 10.76 -7.33 -26.70
C ALA A 22 11.65 -6.91 -25.54
N GLY A 23 12.06 -5.67 -25.51
CA GLY A 23 12.89 -5.11 -24.45
C GLY A 23 12.26 -3.90 -23.79
N CYS A 24 11.00 -3.98 -23.34
CA CYS A 24 10.38 -3.07 -22.37
C CYS A 24 9.21 -3.79 -21.70
N GLY A 25 9.49 -4.92 -21.09
CA GLY A 25 8.62 -5.53 -20.12
C GLY A 25 9.12 -5.06 -18.75
N GLY A 26 8.47 -4.05 -18.15
CA GLY A 26 8.67 -3.76 -16.75
C GLY A 26 8.51 -5.04 -15.95
N GLU A 27 9.49 -5.39 -15.14
CA GLU A 27 9.36 -6.41 -14.13
C GLU A 27 8.12 -6.10 -13.30
N LYS A 28 7.01 -6.74 -13.59
CA LYS A 28 6.01 -6.98 -12.57
C LYS A 28 6.71 -7.82 -11.53
N LYS A 29 7.24 -7.18 -10.48
CA LYS A 29 7.51 -7.86 -9.23
C LYS A 29 6.27 -8.68 -8.96
N ALA A 30 6.42 -10.01 -8.94
CA ALA A 30 5.40 -10.88 -8.43
C ALA A 30 5.01 -10.31 -7.07
N ALA A 31 3.74 -9.86 -6.93
CA ALA A 31 3.23 -9.41 -5.67
C ALA A 31 3.41 -10.57 -4.72
N ASP A 32 4.32 -10.42 -3.76
CA ASP A 32 4.44 -11.34 -2.64
C ASP A 32 3.05 -11.37 -1.99
N ASN A 33 2.36 -12.49 -2.14
CA ASN A 33 0.97 -12.69 -1.73
C ASN A 33 0.90 -12.99 -0.22
N SER A 34 1.92 -12.61 0.54
CA SER A 34 1.83 -12.41 1.96
C SER A 34 0.97 -11.17 2.17
N LYS A 35 -0.27 -11.33 2.61
CA LYS A 35 -1.20 -10.23 2.93
C LYS A 35 -0.52 -9.34 3.96
N LYS A 36 0.17 -8.30 3.51
CA LYS A 36 0.80 -7.33 4.39
C LYS A 36 -0.30 -6.68 5.23
N VAL A 37 -0.25 -6.87 6.53
CA VAL A 37 -1.14 -6.17 7.46
C VAL A 37 -0.72 -4.72 7.54
N VAL A 38 -1.64 -3.81 7.24
CA VAL A 38 -1.42 -2.36 7.32
C VAL A 38 -1.63 -1.92 8.77
N ASN A 39 -0.66 -1.21 9.33
CA ASN A 39 -0.74 -0.65 10.68
C ASN A 39 -1.13 0.83 10.58
N VAL A 40 -2.23 1.21 11.18
CA VAL A 40 -2.78 2.56 11.11
C VAL A 40 -2.89 3.16 12.50
N GLY A 41 -2.22 4.29 12.72
CA GLY A 41 -2.43 5.12 13.90
C GLY A 41 -3.65 6.02 13.70
N ILE A 42 -4.57 6.02 14.64
CA ILE A 42 -5.68 6.99 14.69
C ILE A 42 -5.52 7.79 15.95
N VAL A 43 -5.45 9.11 15.84
CA VAL A 43 -5.36 9.99 16.99
C VAL A 43 -6.39 11.10 16.90
N GLN A 44 -7.18 11.27 17.96
CA GLN A 44 -8.08 12.40 18.11
C GLN A 44 -7.68 13.27 19.30
N LEU A 45 -7.98 14.57 19.20
CA LEU A 45 -7.59 15.54 20.20
C LEU A 45 -8.27 15.26 21.55
N VAL A 46 -9.55 14.98 21.54
CA VAL A 46 -10.41 14.80 22.72
C VAL A 46 -11.61 13.95 22.34
N GLU A 47 -12.26 13.35 23.32
CA GLU A 47 -13.55 12.69 23.14
C GLU A 47 -14.64 13.75 22.89
N HIS A 48 -15.28 13.67 21.73
CA HIS A 48 -16.34 14.57 21.30
C HIS A 48 -17.12 13.93 20.15
N ASP A 49 -18.44 14.06 20.14
CA ASP A 49 -19.33 13.40 19.18
C ASP A 49 -18.90 13.58 17.71
N ALA A 50 -18.48 14.80 17.34
CA ALA A 50 -18.05 15.07 15.98
C ALA A 50 -16.72 14.40 15.64
N LEU A 51 -15.76 14.33 16.59
CA LEU A 51 -14.47 13.67 16.38
C LEU A 51 -14.63 12.15 16.40
N ASP A 52 -15.50 11.64 17.25
CA ASP A 52 -15.85 10.21 17.30
C ASP A 52 -16.55 9.77 16.02
N ALA A 53 -17.43 10.60 15.46
CA ALA A 53 -18.05 10.35 14.17
C ALA A 53 -17.03 10.35 13.03
N ALA A 54 -16.05 11.25 13.05
CA ALA A 54 -14.96 11.27 12.06
C ALA A 54 -14.08 10.00 12.15
N ASN A 55 -13.74 9.57 13.37
CA ASN A 55 -13.00 8.33 13.60
C ASN A 55 -13.76 7.10 13.06
N LYS A 56 -15.02 6.96 13.45
CA LYS A 56 -15.90 5.87 12.96
C LYS A 56 -16.04 5.90 11.43
N GLY A 57 -16.22 7.09 10.85
CA GLY A 57 -16.33 7.28 9.39
C GLY A 57 -15.05 6.88 8.66
N PHE A 58 -13.88 7.21 9.21
CA PHE A 58 -12.59 6.79 8.66
C PHE A 58 -12.47 5.25 8.62
N VAL A 59 -12.74 4.58 9.74
CA VAL A 59 -12.67 3.11 9.84
C VAL A 59 -13.68 2.45 8.89
N ALA A 60 -14.91 2.97 8.82
CA ALA A 60 -15.93 2.46 7.90
C ALA A 60 -15.51 2.64 6.43
N GLY A 61 -14.91 3.79 6.09
CA GLY A 61 -14.38 4.04 4.75
C GLY A 61 -13.24 3.08 4.37
N MET A 62 -12.35 2.80 5.30
CA MET A 62 -11.28 1.81 5.12
C MET A 62 -11.86 0.41 4.88
N ALA A 63 -12.86 0.00 5.68
CA ALA A 63 -13.54 -1.28 5.51
C ALA A 63 -14.23 -1.40 4.15
N ALA A 64 -14.90 -0.33 3.68
CA ALA A 64 -15.53 -0.27 2.36
C ALA A 64 -14.53 -0.41 1.20
N LYS A 65 -13.27 -0.06 1.44
CA LYS A 65 -12.15 -0.23 0.49
C LYS A 65 -11.42 -1.56 0.65
N GLY A 66 -11.91 -2.46 1.48
CA GLY A 66 -11.35 -3.79 1.69
C GLY A 66 -10.32 -3.90 2.81
N PHE A 67 -10.08 -2.82 3.58
CA PHE A 67 -9.20 -2.82 4.75
C PHE A 67 -10.02 -3.15 6.00
N LYS A 68 -10.09 -4.43 6.35
CA LYS A 68 -10.89 -4.92 7.45
C LYS A 68 -10.06 -5.15 8.69
N GLU A 69 -10.51 -4.61 9.82
CA GLU A 69 -9.83 -4.75 11.11
C GLU A 69 -9.68 -6.22 11.49
N ASN A 70 -8.50 -6.58 12.01
CA ASN A 70 -8.07 -7.92 12.37
C ASN A 70 -7.93 -8.93 11.19
N GLU A 71 -8.18 -8.51 9.94
CA GLU A 71 -7.90 -9.32 8.75
C GLU A 71 -6.62 -8.83 8.06
N ASN A 72 -6.60 -7.56 7.63
CA ASN A 72 -5.51 -6.97 6.86
C ASN A 72 -5.16 -5.53 7.28
N VAL A 73 -5.80 -5.02 8.33
CA VAL A 73 -5.46 -3.75 8.96
C VAL A 73 -5.53 -3.87 10.49
N LYS A 74 -4.62 -3.17 11.17
CA LYS A 74 -4.62 -2.98 12.63
C LYS A 74 -4.65 -1.50 12.93
N TYR A 75 -5.52 -1.10 13.86
CA TYR A 75 -5.64 0.27 14.31
C TYR A 75 -5.04 0.45 15.72
N ASP A 76 -4.11 1.40 15.85
CA ASP A 76 -3.66 1.93 17.15
C ASP A 76 -4.42 3.23 17.40
N ARG A 77 -5.48 3.17 18.21
CA ARG A 77 -6.37 4.31 18.51
C ARG A 77 -5.92 5.03 19.75
N GLN A 78 -5.68 6.32 19.61
CA GLN A 78 -5.19 7.19 20.70
C GLN A 78 -6.09 8.42 20.87
N ASN A 79 -6.21 8.88 22.11
CA ASN A 79 -6.90 10.13 22.48
C ASN A 79 -5.92 10.99 23.29
N ALA A 80 -5.68 12.21 22.84
CA ALA A 80 -4.73 13.11 23.46
C ALA A 80 -5.28 13.83 24.70
N GLN A 81 -6.58 13.75 24.95
CA GLN A 81 -7.25 14.41 26.08
C GLN A 81 -7.00 15.94 26.13
N ALA A 82 -6.93 16.56 24.94
CA ALA A 82 -6.62 17.98 24.75
C ALA A 82 -5.24 18.41 25.31
N ASP A 83 -4.32 17.48 25.55
CA ASP A 83 -3.00 17.73 26.09
C ASP A 83 -1.90 17.65 25.03
N GLN A 84 -1.08 18.72 24.93
CA GLN A 84 -0.03 18.82 23.92
C GLN A 84 1.11 17.80 24.16
N SER A 85 1.42 17.48 25.40
CA SER A 85 2.45 16.50 25.72
C SER A 85 1.99 15.10 25.33
N ASN A 86 0.70 14.79 25.53
CA ASN A 86 0.13 13.54 25.06
C ASN A 86 0.19 13.44 23.54
N LEU A 87 -0.11 14.52 22.80
CA LEU A 87 0.03 14.53 21.34
C LEU A 87 1.46 14.19 20.90
N GLN A 88 2.47 14.78 21.51
CA GLN A 88 3.88 14.52 21.23
C GLN A 88 4.25 13.06 21.52
N ASN A 89 3.81 12.52 22.66
CA ASN A 89 4.05 11.13 23.04
C ASN A 89 3.37 10.16 22.06
N ILE A 90 2.16 10.46 21.61
CA ILE A 90 1.45 9.67 20.62
C ILE A 90 2.18 9.70 19.26
N ALA A 91 2.66 10.87 18.82
CA ALA A 91 3.45 10.99 17.61
C ALA A 91 4.71 10.10 17.66
N GLN A 92 5.46 10.17 18.77
CA GLN A 92 6.64 9.31 18.98
C GLN A 92 6.27 7.83 19.01
N ARG A 93 5.15 7.46 19.62
CA ARG A 93 4.63 6.10 19.62
C ARG A 93 4.37 5.59 18.20
N PHE A 94 3.70 6.36 17.36
CA PHE A 94 3.41 5.97 15.98
C PHE A 94 4.67 5.83 15.14
N VAL A 95 5.64 6.71 15.30
CA VAL A 95 6.96 6.60 14.64
C VAL A 95 7.70 5.35 15.10
N SER A 96 7.74 5.09 16.41
CA SER A 96 8.42 3.93 16.99
C SER A 96 7.78 2.61 16.56
N ASN A 97 6.45 2.58 16.46
CA ASN A 97 5.68 1.43 15.99
C ASN A 97 5.67 1.28 14.46
N LYS A 98 6.29 2.23 13.74
CA LYS A 98 6.38 2.24 12.27
C LYS A 98 5.01 2.03 11.62
N VAL A 99 4.01 2.80 12.06
CA VAL A 99 2.69 2.74 11.42
C VAL A 99 2.80 3.16 9.96
N ASP A 100 2.01 2.54 9.10
CA ASP A 100 2.01 2.80 7.66
C ASP A 100 1.21 4.06 7.30
N LEU A 101 0.24 4.45 8.15
CA LEU A 101 -0.64 5.60 7.95
C LEU A 101 -1.04 6.19 9.30
N ILE A 102 -1.18 7.51 9.35
CA ILE A 102 -1.72 8.23 10.51
C ILE A 102 -2.99 8.97 10.08
N CYS A 103 -4.08 8.74 10.81
CA CYS A 103 -5.30 9.53 10.74
C CYS A 103 -5.33 10.49 11.95
N ALA A 104 -5.02 11.75 11.70
CA ALA A 104 -5.02 12.80 12.72
C ALA A 104 -6.35 13.59 12.69
N ILE A 105 -7.09 13.57 13.78
CA ILE A 105 -8.42 14.18 13.88
C ILE A 105 -8.35 15.43 14.76
N ALA A 106 -8.66 16.58 14.20
CA ALA A 106 -8.56 17.95 14.66
C ALA A 106 -7.21 18.63 14.32
N THR A 107 -7.24 19.95 14.17
CA THR A 107 -6.09 20.74 13.70
C THR A 107 -4.86 20.63 14.60
N PRO A 108 -4.93 20.75 15.93
CA PRO A 108 -3.74 20.61 16.78
C PRO A 108 -3.10 19.23 16.65
N THR A 109 -3.91 18.19 16.47
CA THR A 109 -3.46 16.82 16.27
C THR A 109 -2.66 16.70 14.96
N ALA A 110 -3.23 17.22 13.86
CA ALA A 110 -2.57 17.17 12.56
C ALA A 110 -1.28 17.99 12.49
N GLN A 111 -1.17 19.05 13.30
CA GLN A 111 0.05 19.87 13.36
C GLN A 111 1.18 19.21 14.16
N THR A 112 0.88 18.21 14.99
CA THR A 112 1.86 17.53 15.84
C THR A 112 2.37 16.24 15.21
N MET A 113 1.55 15.58 14.37
CA MET A 113 1.90 14.32 13.66
C MET A 113 2.80 14.55 12.46
#